data_6b4a4d17de805ccc7d554e8b84d4c070
#
_entry.id   6b4a4d17de805ccc7d554e8b84d4c070
#
_cell.length_a   1.000
_cell.length_b   1.000
_cell.length_c   1.000
_cell.angle_alpha   90.00
_cell.angle_beta   90.00
_cell.angle_gamma   90.00
#
_symmetry.space_group_name_H-M   'P 1'
#
loop_
_entity.id
_entity.type
_entity.pdbx_description
1 polymer ?
#
loop_
_entity_poly.entity_id
_entity_poly.type
_entity_poly.pdbx_seq_one_letter_code
_entity_poly.pdbx_strand_id
1 'polypeptide(L)'
;MFFTGAIYLWTDYFRNIETYRHQTGVVALMKIDTVVKFRNATYPLRIQVDNTTESYFLSDEYKNQFDEILNNVMPGDKISITFENGLFNLGSQNNIIEITKNGTTVFDEKIFKSNILQTAIFLSVMTILLGILTNKRKQIGMLLTRVFWR
;
A
#
# COMPACT_ATOMS: atom_id res chain seq x y z
N MET A 1 12.61 3.43 -13.92
CA MET A 1 12.10 2.77 -12.70
C MET A 1 11.16 3.68 -11.88
N PHE A 2 11.55 4.90 -11.46
CA PHE A 2 10.65 5.81 -10.71
C PHE A 2 9.38 6.22 -11.47
N PHE A 3 9.49 6.49 -12.76
CA PHE A 3 8.37 6.91 -13.60
C PHE A 3 7.27 5.83 -13.70
N THR A 4 7.65 4.57 -13.90
CA THR A 4 6.70 3.45 -13.93
C THR A 4 6.02 3.22 -12.59
N GLY A 5 6.76 3.40 -11.49
CA GLY A 5 6.19 3.33 -10.14
C GLY A 5 5.17 4.44 -9.87
N ALA A 6 5.46 5.68 -10.29
CA ALA A 6 4.53 6.79 -10.14
C ALA A 6 3.22 6.54 -10.92
N ILE A 7 3.30 6.11 -12.17
CA ILE A 7 2.11 5.80 -12.99
C ILE A 7 1.27 4.71 -12.31
N TYR A 8 1.91 3.65 -11.80
CA TYR A 8 1.20 2.57 -11.12
C TYR A 8 0.42 3.07 -9.91
N LEU A 9 1.07 3.87 -9.03
CA LEU A 9 0.41 4.42 -7.84
C LEU A 9 -0.73 5.36 -8.18
N TRP A 10 -0.61 6.18 -9.23
CA TRP A 10 -1.71 7.02 -9.70
C TRP A 10 -2.86 6.18 -10.22
N THR A 11 -2.61 5.11 -10.97
CA THR A 11 -3.64 4.18 -11.44
C THR A 11 -4.38 3.54 -10.27
N ASP A 12 -3.63 3.13 -9.23
CA ASP A 12 -4.20 2.49 -8.05
C ASP A 12 -5.00 3.48 -7.19
N TYR A 13 -4.53 4.72 -7.06
CA TYR A 13 -5.26 5.79 -6.37
C TYR A 13 -6.64 6.08 -6.99
N PHE A 14 -6.73 6.12 -8.33
CA PHE A 14 -7.99 6.36 -9.05
C PHE A 14 -8.85 5.11 -9.22
N ARG A 15 -8.38 3.97 -8.77
CA ARG A 15 -9.12 2.71 -8.86
C ARG A 15 -10.37 2.76 -7.99
N ASN A 16 -11.51 2.30 -8.56
CA ASN A 16 -12.76 2.23 -7.81
C ASN A 16 -12.72 1.06 -6.81
N ILE A 17 -13.22 1.28 -5.59
CA ILE A 17 -13.28 0.27 -4.53
C ILE A 17 -14.06 -0.98 -4.96
N GLU A 18 -15.08 -0.83 -5.80
CA GLU A 18 -15.88 -1.94 -6.32
C GLU A 18 -15.08 -2.95 -7.17
N THR A 19 -13.88 -2.54 -7.64
CA THR A 19 -13.00 -3.41 -8.43
C THR A 19 -12.10 -4.30 -7.57
N TYR A 20 -12.03 -4.05 -6.27
CA TYR A 20 -11.30 -4.87 -5.33
C TYR A 20 -12.11 -6.12 -4.95
N ARG A 21 -11.45 -7.09 -4.36
CA ARG A 21 -12.11 -8.30 -3.88
C ARG A 21 -12.75 -8.06 -2.52
N HIS A 22 -13.86 -8.73 -2.28
CA HIS A 22 -14.58 -8.65 -1.02
C HIS A 22 -14.71 -10.04 -0.41
N GLN A 23 -14.54 -10.13 0.90
CA GLN A 23 -14.77 -11.32 1.68
C GLN A 23 -15.57 -10.98 2.93
N THR A 24 -16.66 -11.69 3.16
CA THR A 24 -17.46 -11.58 4.38
C THR A 24 -17.38 -12.87 5.17
N GLY A 25 -17.20 -12.78 6.46
CA GLY A 25 -17.12 -13.94 7.35
C GLY A 25 -17.10 -13.54 8.82
N VAL A 26 -17.05 -14.53 9.69
CA VAL A 26 -16.86 -14.33 11.12
C VAL A 26 -15.37 -14.37 11.45
N VAL A 27 -14.89 -13.42 12.23
CA VAL A 27 -13.47 -13.36 12.62
C VAL A 27 -13.11 -14.58 13.46
N ALA A 28 -12.25 -15.42 12.90
CA ALA A 28 -11.71 -16.60 13.61
C ALA A 28 -10.45 -16.26 14.41
N LEU A 29 -9.61 -15.40 13.85
CA LEU A 29 -8.36 -14.98 14.48
C LEU A 29 -8.04 -13.55 14.06
N MET A 30 -7.58 -12.76 15.05
CA MET A 30 -6.99 -11.44 14.81
C MET A 30 -5.78 -11.24 15.73
N LYS A 31 -4.63 -10.95 15.14
CA LYS A 31 -3.39 -10.74 15.89
C LYS A 31 -2.37 -9.93 15.07
N ILE A 32 -1.48 -9.26 15.78
CA ILE A 32 -0.29 -8.68 15.15
C ILE A 32 0.70 -9.83 14.92
N ASP A 33 1.09 -10.02 13.67
CA ASP A 33 2.03 -11.05 13.25
C ASP A 33 3.44 -10.46 13.12
N THR A 34 4.46 -11.29 13.11
CA THR A 34 5.85 -10.86 12.85
C THR A 34 6.32 -11.49 11.57
N VAL A 35 6.59 -10.66 10.57
CA VAL A 35 7.08 -11.11 9.26
C VAL A 35 8.50 -10.58 9.06
N VAL A 36 9.47 -11.46 8.92
CA VAL A 36 10.87 -11.11 8.67
C VAL A 36 11.19 -11.33 7.20
N LYS A 37 11.52 -10.24 6.48
CA LYS A 37 11.99 -10.29 5.09
C LYS A 37 13.30 -9.52 4.96
N PHE A 38 14.35 -10.16 4.42
CA PHE A 38 15.64 -9.51 4.10
C PHE A 38 16.23 -8.64 5.24
N ARG A 39 16.25 -9.11 6.48
CA ARG A 39 16.72 -8.41 7.69
C ARG A 39 15.78 -7.34 8.25
N ASN A 40 14.65 -7.06 7.63
CA ASN A 40 13.65 -6.15 8.16
C ASN A 40 12.49 -6.95 8.75
N ALA A 41 12.11 -6.62 9.98
CA ALA A 41 10.90 -7.14 10.61
C ALA A 41 9.74 -6.16 10.36
N THR A 42 8.60 -6.67 9.91
CA THR A 42 7.34 -5.94 9.80
C THR A 42 6.30 -6.59 10.70
N TYR A 43 5.36 -5.82 11.20
CA TYR A 43 4.39 -6.25 12.20
C TYR A 43 2.95 -5.99 11.71
N PRO A 44 2.51 -6.65 10.62
CA PRO A 44 1.16 -6.46 10.09
C PRO A 44 0.10 -7.01 11.04
N LEU A 45 -1.08 -6.40 11.03
CA LEU A 45 -2.27 -6.98 11.64
C LEU A 45 -2.83 -8.07 10.71
N ARG A 46 -2.87 -9.31 11.20
CA ARG A 46 -3.41 -10.47 10.49
C ARG A 46 -4.83 -10.75 10.96
N ILE A 47 -5.73 -10.90 9.99
CA ILE A 47 -7.13 -11.30 10.21
C ILE A 47 -7.41 -12.58 9.43
N GLN A 48 -8.09 -13.53 10.07
CA GLN A 48 -8.64 -14.72 9.42
C GLN A 48 -10.14 -14.77 9.68
N VAL A 49 -10.91 -15.18 8.67
CA VAL A 49 -12.35 -15.42 8.79
C VAL A 49 -12.65 -16.90 8.61
N ASP A 50 -13.70 -17.39 9.25
CA ASP A 50 -14.02 -18.80 9.43
C ASP A 50 -14.35 -19.57 8.15
N ASN A 51 -14.80 -18.88 7.11
CA ASN A 51 -15.24 -19.48 5.85
C ASN A 51 -14.13 -19.57 4.79
N THR A 52 -12.87 -19.28 5.15
CA THR A 52 -11.73 -19.37 4.24
C THR A 52 -10.45 -19.75 4.99
N THR A 53 -9.53 -20.39 4.27
CA THR A 53 -8.16 -20.66 4.78
C THR A 53 -7.23 -19.49 4.55
N GLU A 54 -7.69 -18.44 3.85
CA GLU A 54 -6.89 -17.26 3.54
C GLU A 54 -6.70 -16.37 4.78
N SER A 55 -5.58 -15.68 4.79
CA SER A 55 -5.28 -14.65 5.79
C SER A 55 -5.22 -13.30 5.11
N TYR A 56 -5.75 -12.29 5.76
CA TYR A 56 -5.78 -10.91 5.33
C TYR A 56 -4.83 -10.09 6.19
N PHE A 57 -4.10 -9.17 5.60
CA PHE A 57 -3.04 -8.43 6.28
C PHE A 57 -3.24 -6.93 6.11
N LEU A 58 -3.23 -6.21 7.21
CA LEU A 58 -3.11 -4.76 7.21
C LEU A 58 -1.66 -4.40 7.52
N SER A 59 -1.03 -3.63 6.62
CA SER A 59 0.38 -3.22 6.73
C SER A 59 0.65 -2.48 8.05
N ASP A 60 1.86 -2.65 8.59
CA ASP A 60 2.35 -1.92 9.76
C ASP A 60 2.49 -0.39 9.53
N GLU A 61 2.40 0.08 8.31
CA GLU A 61 2.22 1.50 7.99
C GLU A 61 0.98 2.10 8.65
N TYR A 62 -0.05 1.27 8.92
CA TYR A 62 -1.32 1.64 9.54
C TYR A 62 -1.38 1.29 11.03
N LYS A 63 -0.25 1.04 11.68
CA LYS A 63 -0.20 0.64 13.09
C LYS A 63 -0.94 1.58 14.05
N ASN A 64 -1.06 2.86 13.71
CA ASN A 64 -1.81 3.84 14.49
C ASN A 64 -3.32 3.54 14.53
N GLN A 65 -3.82 2.72 13.59
CA GLN A 65 -5.22 2.29 13.52
C GLN A 65 -5.45 0.92 14.20
N PHE A 66 -4.36 0.20 14.54
CA PHE A 66 -4.48 -1.16 15.07
C PHE A 66 -5.25 -1.20 16.38
N ASP A 67 -4.98 -0.28 17.29
CA ASP A 67 -5.68 -0.24 18.59
C ASP A 67 -7.19 0.00 18.41
N GLU A 68 -7.56 0.89 17.49
CA GLU A 68 -8.96 1.16 17.15
C GLU A 68 -9.62 -0.08 16.54
N ILE A 69 -8.95 -0.75 15.60
CA ILE A 69 -9.47 -1.96 14.97
C ILE A 69 -9.59 -3.10 15.99
N LEU A 70 -8.57 -3.32 16.83
CA LEU A 70 -8.56 -4.37 17.86
C LEU A 70 -9.61 -4.15 18.94
N ASN A 71 -9.97 -2.89 19.23
CA ASN A 71 -11.02 -2.56 20.19
C ASN A 71 -12.44 -2.71 19.59
N ASN A 72 -12.60 -2.49 18.30
CA ASN A 72 -13.90 -2.52 17.63
C ASN A 72 -14.25 -3.88 17.00
N VAL A 73 -13.24 -4.71 16.68
CA VAL A 73 -13.41 -6.02 16.06
C VAL A 73 -12.83 -7.09 16.96
N MET A 74 -13.63 -8.12 17.26
CA MET A 74 -13.23 -9.24 18.11
C MET A 74 -13.46 -10.58 17.39
N PRO A 75 -12.77 -11.66 17.80
CA PRO A 75 -13.12 -13.00 17.36
C PRO A 75 -14.61 -13.29 17.65
N GLY A 76 -15.31 -13.82 16.67
CA GLY A 76 -16.77 -14.04 16.68
C GLY A 76 -17.59 -12.94 16.02
N ASP A 77 -17.01 -11.76 15.71
CA ASP A 77 -17.71 -10.71 14.99
C ASP A 77 -17.84 -11.02 13.49
N LYS A 78 -18.99 -10.67 12.92
CA LYS A 78 -19.19 -10.71 11.47
C LYS A 78 -18.65 -9.43 10.83
N ILE A 79 -17.70 -9.57 9.92
CA ILE A 79 -17.08 -8.44 9.20
C ILE A 79 -17.11 -8.68 7.69
N SER A 80 -16.94 -7.59 6.95
CA SER A 80 -16.60 -7.60 5.53
C SER A 80 -15.24 -6.95 5.34
N ILE A 81 -14.37 -7.60 4.59
CA ILE A 81 -13.03 -7.15 4.26
C ILE A 81 -12.97 -6.88 2.76
N THR A 82 -12.58 -5.67 2.38
CA THR A 82 -12.15 -5.34 1.02
C THR A 82 -10.65 -5.46 0.95
N PHE A 83 -10.14 -6.19 -0.04
CA PHE A 83 -8.72 -6.51 -0.13
C PHE A 83 -8.23 -6.61 -1.58
N GLU A 84 -6.91 -6.54 -1.74
CA GLU A 84 -6.24 -6.80 -3.00
C GLU A 84 -5.10 -7.81 -2.84
N ASN A 85 -4.85 -8.54 -3.92
CA ASN A 85 -3.60 -9.27 -4.08
C ASN A 85 -2.61 -8.31 -4.74
N GLY A 86 -1.70 -7.72 -3.99
CA GLY A 86 -0.75 -6.75 -4.51
C GLY A 86 0.09 -7.33 -5.65
N LEU A 87 0.17 -6.59 -6.76
CA LEU A 87 0.95 -6.95 -7.95
C LEU A 87 2.45 -7.14 -7.67
N PHE A 88 2.97 -6.54 -6.61
CA PHE A 88 4.35 -6.68 -6.16
C PHE A 88 4.51 -7.61 -4.95
N ASN A 89 3.46 -8.30 -4.55
CA ASN A 89 3.58 -9.32 -3.51
C ASN A 89 4.32 -10.53 -4.07
N LEU A 90 5.61 -10.55 -3.81
CA LEU A 90 6.46 -11.75 -3.88
C LEU A 90 6.04 -12.85 -2.87
N GLY A 91 4.85 -12.76 -2.33
CA GLY A 91 4.17 -13.71 -1.49
C GLY A 91 2.70 -13.32 -1.42
N SER A 92 1.82 -14.23 -1.74
CA SER A 92 0.37 -14.20 -1.79
C SER A 92 -0.33 -13.61 -0.54
N GLN A 93 -0.07 -12.35 -0.21
CA GLN A 93 -0.72 -11.69 0.92
C GLN A 93 -1.88 -10.86 0.41
N ASN A 94 -3.07 -11.13 0.93
CA ASN A 94 -4.27 -10.33 0.71
C ASN A 94 -4.17 -9.06 1.56
N ASN A 95 -3.84 -7.92 0.94
CA ASN A 95 -3.73 -6.64 1.64
C ASN A 95 -5.10 -6.04 1.88
N ILE A 96 -5.39 -5.69 3.11
CA ILE A 96 -6.65 -5.06 3.52
C ILE A 96 -6.66 -3.60 3.08
N ILE A 97 -7.78 -3.19 2.46
CA ILE A 97 -8.07 -1.82 2.01
C ILE A 97 -9.14 -1.19 2.89
N GLU A 98 -10.16 -1.98 3.26
CA GLU A 98 -11.27 -1.54 4.10
C GLU A 98 -11.75 -2.68 4.98
N ILE A 99 -12.21 -2.36 6.19
CA ILE A 99 -12.89 -3.28 7.10
C ILE A 99 -14.21 -2.65 7.51
N THR A 100 -15.31 -3.39 7.34
CA THR A 100 -16.63 -2.99 7.82
C THR A 100 -17.20 -4.04 8.78
N LYS A 101 -17.82 -3.58 9.87
CA LYS A 101 -18.54 -4.41 10.84
C LYS A 101 -19.98 -3.92 10.95
N ASN A 102 -20.96 -4.77 10.66
CA ASN A 102 -22.38 -4.44 10.75
C ASN A 102 -22.76 -3.15 9.97
N GLY A 103 -22.13 -2.91 8.81
CA GLY A 103 -22.35 -1.72 7.99
C GLY A 103 -21.61 -0.45 8.46
N THR A 104 -20.87 -0.53 9.56
CA THR A 104 -20.01 0.56 10.04
C THR A 104 -18.57 0.32 9.63
N THR A 105 -17.94 1.31 9.01
CA THR A 105 -16.53 1.23 8.62
C THR A 105 -15.65 1.36 9.84
N VAL A 106 -14.78 0.35 10.06
CA VAL A 106 -13.77 0.31 11.14
C VAL A 106 -12.40 0.73 10.61
N PHE A 107 -12.06 0.36 9.39
CA PHE A 107 -10.89 0.85 8.68
C PHE A 107 -11.32 1.34 7.30
N ASP A 108 -11.06 2.62 6.98
CA ASP A 108 -11.60 3.29 5.80
C ASP A 108 -10.58 3.25 4.64
N GLU A 109 -11.06 2.91 3.45
CA GLU A 109 -10.35 3.03 2.17
C GLU A 109 -9.63 4.39 2.02
N LYS A 110 -10.20 5.47 2.54
CA LYS A 110 -9.60 6.82 2.46
C LYS A 110 -8.23 6.90 3.11
N ILE A 111 -8.01 6.15 4.21
CA ILE A 111 -6.71 6.09 4.90
C ILE A 111 -5.70 5.39 3.98
N PHE A 112 -6.10 4.27 3.38
CA PHE A 112 -5.30 3.55 2.40
C PHE A 112 -4.94 4.43 1.20
N LYS A 113 -5.93 5.07 0.59
CA LYS A 113 -5.72 5.97 -0.56
C LYS A 113 -4.89 7.21 -0.24
N SER A 114 -5.01 7.75 0.97
CA SER A 114 -4.18 8.88 1.41
C SER A 114 -2.68 8.54 1.37
N ASN A 115 -2.29 7.36 1.83
CA ASN A 115 -0.91 6.90 1.78
C ASN A 115 -0.42 6.70 0.34
N ILE A 116 -1.24 6.09 -0.51
CA ILE A 116 -0.94 5.95 -1.94
C ILE A 116 -0.73 7.32 -2.59
N LEU A 117 -1.61 8.28 -2.32
CA LEU A 117 -1.52 9.64 -2.86
C LEU A 117 -0.21 10.33 -2.45
N GLN A 118 0.14 10.29 -1.17
CA GLN A 118 1.38 10.88 -0.67
C GLN A 118 2.62 10.27 -1.37
N THR A 119 2.66 8.95 -1.49
CA THR A 119 3.75 8.23 -2.15
C THR A 119 3.80 8.54 -3.65
N ALA A 120 2.64 8.62 -4.33
CA ALA A 120 2.56 8.97 -5.74
C ALA A 120 3.07 10.38 -6.01
N ILE A 121 2.68 11.36 -5.18
CA ILE A 121 3.17 12.74 -5.26
C ILE A 121 4.69 12.77 -5.05
N PHE A 122 5.21 12.12 -4.00
CA PHE A 122 6.63 12.08 -3.71
C PHE A 122 7.43 11.50 -4.88
N LEU A 123 7.04 10.34 -5.44
CA LEU A 123 7.72 9.74 -6.58
C LEU A 123 7.63 10.61 -7.84
N SER A 124 6.51 11.30 -8.06
CA SER A 124 6.35 12.23 -9.19
C SER A 124 7.32 13.41 -9.08
N VAL A 125 7.41 14.03 -7.92
CA VAL A 125 8.36 15.12 -7.64
C VAL A 125 9.81 14.65 -7.84
N MET A 126 10.17 13.49 -7.29
CA MET A 126 11.51 12.92 -7.46
C MET A 126 11.84 12.64 -8.92
N THR A 127 10.88 12.14 -9.69
CA THR A 127 11.05 11.89 -11.14
C THR A 127 11.33 13.19 -11.90
N ILE A 128 10.58 14.25 -11.62
CA ILE A 128 10.78 15.57 -12.23
C ILE A 128 12.15 16.15 -11.86
N LEU A 129 12.54 16.11 -10.59
CA LEU A 129 13.84 16.60 -10.14
C LEU A 129 14.99 15.86 -10.81
N LEU A 130 14.92 14.53 -10.90
CA LEU A 130 15.93 13.73 -11.60
C LEU A 130 15.99 14.08 -13.09
N GLY A 131 14.84 14.31 -13.74
CA GLY A 131 14.76 14.77 -15.13
C GLY A 131 15.47 16.11 -15.34
N ILE A 132 15.24 17.07 -14.46
CA ILE A 132 15.90 18.39 -14.50
C ILE A 132 17.41 18.27 -14.31
N LEU A 133 17.85 17.47 -13.33
CA LEU A 133 19.28 17.27 -13.04
C LEU A 133 20.01 16.59 -14.19
N THR A 134 19.40 15.58 -14.82
CA THR A 134 19.99 14.89 -15.98
C THR A 134 20.08 15.81 -17.19
N ASN A 135 19.08 16.65 -17.42
CA ASN A 135 19.09 17.63 -18.52
C ASN A 135 20.17 18.70 -18.32
N LYS A 136 20.32 19.25 -17.09
CA LYS A 136 21.39 20.19 -16.76
C LYS A 136 22.79 19.59 -16.96
N ARG A 137 23.01 18.33 -16.54
CA ARG A 137 24.28 17.63 -16.78
C ARG A 137 24.61 17.50 -18.27
N LYS A 138 23.63 17.17 -19.11
CA LYS A 138 23.82 17.12 -20.58
C LYS A 138 24.20 18.48 -21.15
N GLN A 139 23.56 19.56 -20.71
CA GLN A 139 23.87 20.92 -21.17
C GLN A 139 25.30 21.34 -20.79
N ILE A 140 25.72 21.07 -19.56
CA ILE A 140 27.09 21.36 -19.07
C ILE A 140 28.11 20.52 -19.85
N GLY A 141 27.86 19.25 -20.10
CA GLY A 141 28.72 18.38 -20.90
C GLY A 141 28.89 18.90 -22.33
N MET A 142 27.80 19.36 -22.99
CA MET A 142 27.86 19.95 -24.33
C MET A 142 28.63 21.29 -24.37
N LEU A 143 28.52 22.09 -23.30
CA LEU A 143 29.29 23.35 -23.20
C LEU A 143 30.79 23.06 -23.04
N LEU A 144 31.17 22.12 -22.20
CA LEU A 144 32.57 21.74 -22.01
C LEU A 144 33.19 21.17 -23.27
N THR A 145 32.50 20.31 -24.01
CA THR A 145 33.03 19.81 -25.29
C THR A 145 33.20 20.91 -26.34
N ARG A 146 32.34 21.91 -26.37
CA ARG A 146 32.51 23.07 -27.28
C ARG A 146 33.70 23.99 -26.92
N VAL A 147 34.06 24.08 -25.65
CA VAL A 147 35.17 24.92 -25.18
C VAL A 147 36.52 24.22 -25.37
N PHE A 148 36.56 22.90 -25.25
CA PHE A 148 37.85 22.16 -25.34
C PHE A 148 38.20 21.69 -26.75
N TRP A 149 37.30 21.83 -27.75
CA TRP A 149 37.53 21.43 -29.13
C TRP A 149 37.55 22.64 -30.11
N ARG A 150 37.87 23.80 -29.64
CA ARG A 150 38.31 24.98 -30.42
C ARG A 150 39.77 25.29 -30.13
#